data_2ab3ddf277b01bfb74d381fe1b7805d6
#
_entry.id   2ab3ddf277b01bfb74d381fe1b7805d6
#
_cell.length_a   1.000
_cell.length_b   1.000
_cell.length_c   1.000
_cell.angle_alpha   90.00
_cell.angle_beta   90.00
_cell.angle_gamma   90.00
#
_symmetry.space_group_name_H-M   'P 1'
#
loop_
_entity.id
_entity.type
_entity.pdbx_description
1 polymer ?
#
loop_
_entity_poly.entity_id
_entity_poly.type
_entity_poly.pdbx_seq_one_letter_code
_entity_poly.pdbx_strand_id
1 'polypeptide(L)'
;MPPPRRRLPGARCWRPWLRRRRRRRSGGCPPSNSWPGSETTSATSSTPSTSGGDAPDPKWSGGRARTTSDEVRERICLIARTSPADWKITGFSTWSLSKLADHLIRLKVTAAICRETLRRILRAGKVSWKTTTTWKASTDPEFIAKMHCVLALYDTPPADGRVICVDEFGPLNLMPRKGKAWGPVRRPRRLRATYNRYGGVRQMLAALDLATGLYYRIRPRKRWREFLDLLKALRARWPGQKLYVVLDNFSPHKHAKVRTWAADNDIELVFLPTYGSWLNWIEAECAALRYFALNGTDHRSHDEQNAAIAAYVRWRNTRAEPKTNFAPDSPIRSWTDYPAKAA
;
A
#
# COMPACT_ATOMS: atom_id res chain seq x y z
N MET A 1 -9.74 18.05 -43.87
CA MET A 1 -8.47 18.40 -43.22
C MET A 1 -8.62 18.10 -41.75
N PRO A 2 -7.85 17.21 -41.15
CA PRO A 2 -7.87 16.97 -39.72
C PRO A 2 -7.08 18.07 -38.98
N PRO A 3 -7.45 18.42 -37.71
CA PRO A 3 -6.77 19.47 -36.95
C PRO A 3 -5.39 19.01 -36.47
N PRO A 4 -4.47 19.91 -36.17
CA PRO A 4 -3.07 19.58 -35.86
C PRO A 4 -2.91 18.95 -34.49
N ARG A 5 -2.14 17.87 -34.40
CA ARG A 5 -1.74 17.17 -33.18
C ARG A 5 -0.86 18.11 -32.34
N ARG A 6 -1.33 18.47 -31.14
CA ARG A 6 -0.51 19.14 -30.13
C ARG A 6 0.46 18.12 -29.52
N ARG A 7 1.74 18.41 -29.60
CA ARG A 7 2.82 17.69 -28.88
C ARG A 7 2.75 18.04 -27.40
N LEU A 8 2.69 16.99 -26.56
CA LEU A 8 2.79 17.13 -25.11
C LEU A 8 4.30 17.05 -24.71
N PRO A 9 4.76 17.84 -23.73
CA PRO A 9 6.15 17.82 -23.28
C PRO A 9 6.46 16.62 -22.35
N GLY A 10 7.71 16.18 -22.43
CA GLY A 10 8.32 14.96 -21.92
C GLY A 10 7.99 14.51 -20.50
N ALA A 11 7.73 13.21 -20.42
CA ALA A 11 7.44 12.45 -19.22
C ALA A 11 8.69 12.08 -18.42
N ARG A 12 8.63 12.19 -17.10
CA ARG A 12 9.59 11.63 -16.15
C ARG A 12 8.98 10.43 -15.39
N CYS A 13 9.81 9.43 -15.10
CA CYS A 13 9.43 8.12 -14.60
C CYS A 13 8.82 8.10 -13.18
N TRP A 14 7.79 7.33 -13.02
CA TRP A 14 7.09 7.05 -11.78
C TRP A 14 7.61 5.79 -11.09
N ARG A 15 7.75 5.84 -9.78
CA ARG A 15 8.00 4.65 -8.98
C ARG A 15 6.69 4.22 -8.31
N PRO A 16 6.28 2.93 -8.40
CA PRO A 16 5.10 2.47 -7.68
C PRO A 16 5.31 2.60 -6.18
N TRP A 17 4.24 2.86 -5.44
CA TRP A 17 4.16 2.86 -3.98
C TRP A 17 4.49 1.48 -3.42
N LEU A 18 5.75 1.04 -3.55
CA LEU A 18 6.32 -0.07 -2.83
C LEU A 18 7.09 0.50 -1.64
N ARG A 19 6.61 0.17 -0.45
CA ARG A 19 7.21 0.36 0.88
C ARG A 19 8.72 0.60 0.80
N ARG A 20 9.16 1.85 0.94
CA ARG A 20 10.53 2.13 1.31
C ARG A 20 10.75 1.60 2.74
N ARG A 21 11.41 0.46 2.86
CA ARG A 21 12.15 0.17 4.10
C ARG A 21 13.19 1.27 4.26
N ARG A 22 13.00 2.12 5.26
CA ARG A 22 14.03 3.04 5.71
C ARG A 22 15.29 2.22 6.01
N ARG A 23 16.34 2.40 5.24
CA ARG A 23 17.70 2.09 5.68
C ARG A 23 17.94 2.98 6.89
N ARG A 24 18.25 2.37 8.03
CA ARG A 24 18.83 3.09 9.17
C ARG A 24 20.13 3.71 8.67
N ARG A 25 20.17 5.01 8.55
CA ARG A 25 21.41 5.77 8.59
C ARG A 25 21.78 5.85 10.07
N SER A 26 22.95 5.35 10.40
CA SER A 26 23.67 5.69 11.62
C SER A 26 24.01 7.18 11.55
N GLY A 27 23.22 7.99 12.20
CA GLY A 27 23.49 9.41 12.42
C GLY A 27 23.68 9.57 13.91
N GLY A 28 24.88 10.06 14.30
CA GLY A 28 25.26 10.30 15.67
C GLY A 28 24.36 11.30 16.36
N CYS A 29 24.11 11.07 17.63
CA CYS A 29 23.49 12.02 18.53
C CYS A 29 24.36 13.28 18.69
N PRO A 30 23.76 14.48 18.71
CA PRO A 30 24.43 15.65 19.23
C PRO A 30 24.50 15.60 20.77
N PRO A 31 25.45 16.26 21.39
CA PRO A 31 25.69 16.16 22.84
C PRO A 31 24.61 16.91 23.63
N SER A 32 24.11 16.28 24.66
CA SER A 32 23.18 16.88 25.63
C SER A 32 23.92 17.83 26.55
N ASN A 33 23.36 19.02 26.73
CA ASN A 33 23.77 20.01 27.71
C ASN A 33 23.53 19.55 29.16
N SER A 34 24.55 19.72 29.91
CA SER A 34 24.76 19.92 31.35
C SER A 34 23.58 20.04 32.30
N TRP A 35 23.66 19.26 33.38
CA TRP A 35 23.14 19.57 34.72
C TRP A 35 24.33 19.69 35.69
N PRO A 36 24.33 20.60 36.67
CA PRO A 36 25.44 20.90 37.53
C PRO A 36 25.45 20.10 38.85
N GLY A 37 26.63 19.76 39.30
CA GLY A 37 26.99 19.76 40.71
C GLY A 37 26.89 18.47 41.50
N SER A 38 28.02 17.85 41.74
CA SER A 38 28.48 17.44 43.09
C SER A 38 30.01 17.16 43.06
N GLU A 39 30.71 17.91 43.90
CA GLU A 39 32.10 17.75 44.20
C GLU A 39 32.40 16.44 44.95
N THR A 40 33.46 15.73 44.61
CA THR A 40 34.26 15.00 45.61
C THR A 40 35.65 14.67 45.09
N THR A 41 36.61 15.30 45.72
CA THR A 41 37.98 14.85 46.14
C THR A 41 38.85 14.07 45.18
N SER A 42 39.95 14.74 44.91
CA SER A 42 41.22 14.28 44.35
C SER A 42 41.88 13.14 45.17
N ALA A 43 42.36 12.13 44.47
CA ALA A 43 43.43 11.28 44.95
C ALA A 43 44.45 11.08 43.83
N THR A 44 45.60 11.68 44.01
CA THR A 44 46.81 11.49 43.22
C THR A 44 47.34 10.08 43.48
N SER A 45 47.57 9.28 42.44
CA SER A 45 48.54 8.17 42.53
C SER A 45 49.36 8.11 41.24
N SER A 46 50.64 8.25 41.44
CA SER A 46 51.74 8.19 40.51
C SER A 46 51.84 6.83 39.81
N THR A 47 51.99 6.86 38.49
CA THR A 47 52.37 5.73 37.66
C THR A 47 53.89 5.49 37.71
N PRO A 48 54.35 4.25 37.76
CA PRO A 48 55.71 3.91 37.28
C PRO A 48 55.56 3.45 35.80
N SER A 49 56.36 4.08 34.97
CA SER A 49 56.64 3.65 33.61
C SER A 49 57.44 2.31 33.67
N THR A 50 56.85 1.29 33.03
CA THR A 50 57.62 0.09 32.67
C THR A 50 57.64 -0.04 31.16
N SER A 51 58.86 -0.13 30.70
CA SER A 51 59.35 -0.34 29.35
C SER A 51 58.67 -1.47 28.58
N GLY A 52 58.63 -1.25 27.28
CA GLY A 52 57.99 -2.11 26.27
C GLY A 52 58.38 -3.59 26.33
N GLY A 53 57.36 -4.37 26.22
CA GLY A 53 57.38 -5.70 25.69
C GLY A 53 56.37 -5.79 24.63
N ASP A 54 56.79 -5.97 23.39
CA ASP A 54 55.92 -6.30 22.28
C ASP A 54 55.10 -7.54 22.64
N ALA A 55 53.87 -7.36 23.08
CA ALA A 55 52.90 -8.43 23.14
C ALA A 55 52.61 -8.85 21.69
N PRO A 56 52.83 -10.12 21.31
CA PRO A 56 52.56 -10.55 19.97
C PRO A 56 51.05 -10.34 19.70
N ASP A 57 50.72 -9.59 18.65
CA ASP A 57 49.37 -9.46 18.15
C ASP A 57 48.71 -10.85 18.12
N PRO A 58 47.53 -11.02 18.70
CA PRO A 58 46.82 -12.29 18.63
C PRO A 58 46.58 -12.60 17.17
N LYS A 59 47.39 -13.51 16.60
CA LYS A 59 47.11 -14.07 15.27
C LYS A 59 45.76 -14.76 15.32
N TRP A 60 44.70 -14.04 14.94
CA TRP A 60 43.44 -14.63 14.65
C TRP A 60 43.62 -15.60 13.46
N SER A 61 44.01 -16.81 13.79
CA SER A 61 43.95 -17.91 12.83
C SER A 61 42.51 -18.03 12.38
N GLY A 62 42.27 -17.73 11.12
CA GLY A 62 40.98 -17.65 10.49
C GLY A 62 40.03 -18.76 10.94
N GLY A 63 38.77 -18.41 11.21
CA GLY A 63 37.75 -19.35 11.66
C GLY A 63 37.70 -20.61 10.76
N ARG A 64 37.16 -21.69 11.33
CA ARG A 64 37.04 -23.01 10.68
C ARG A 64 36.80 -22.88 9.19
N ALA A 65 37.60 -23.54 8.37
CA ALA A 65 37.53 -23.53 6.91
C ALA A 65 36.09 -23.77 6.44
N ARG A 66 35.67 -23.04 5.43
CA ARG A 66 34.31 -23.20 4.85
C ARG A 66 34.16 -24.60 4.32
N THR A 67 33.22 -25.38 4.85
CA THR A 67 32.95 -26.76 4.44
C THR A 67 32.21 -26.84 3.07
N THR A 68 31.83 -25.72 2.50
CA THR A 68 31.04 -25.66 1.24
C THR A 68 31.75 -24.73 0.27
N SER A 69 32.16 -25.22 -0.90
CA SER A 69 32.79 -24.42 -1.96
C SER A 69 31.83 -23.33 -2.48
N ASP A 70 32.36 -22.31 -3.09
CA ASP A 70 31.55 -21.20 -3.62
C ASP A 70 30.67 -21.66 -4.79
N GLU A 71 31.13 -22.61 -5.63
CA GLU A 71 30.33 -23.25 -6.69
C GLU A 71 29.07 -23.97 -6.13
N VAL A 72 29.26 -24.75 -5.05
CA VAL A 72 28.14 -25.44 -4.39
C VAL A 72 27.15 -24.41 -3.79
N ARG A 73 27.66 -23.31 -3.25
CA ARG A 73 26.81 -22.23 -2.68
C ARG A 73 26.00 -21.55 -3.78
N GLU A 74 26.60 -21.27 -4.92
CA GLU A 74 25.91 -20.70 -6.06
C GLU A 74 24.83 -21.63 -6.58
N ARG A 75 25.15 -22.92 -6.74
CA ARG A 75 24.19 -23.95 -7.15
C ARG A 75 23.01 -24.08 -6.20
N ILE A 76 23.25 -23.98 -4.87
CA ILE A 76 22.21 -23.93 -3.85
C ILE A 76 21.29 -22.72 -4.07
N CYS A 77 21.88 -21.55 -4.33
CA CYS A 77 21.11 -20.32 -4.57
C CYS A 77 20.28 -20.39 -5.87
N LEU A 78 20.81 -21.01 -6.92
CA LEU A 78 20.06 -21.24 -8.16
C LEU A 78 18.86 -22.14 -7.93
N ILE A 79 19.07 -23.31 -7.31
CA ILE A 79 17.99 -24.27 -7.01
C ILE A 79 16.92 -23.62 -6.12
N ALA A 80 17.31 -22.84 -5.12
CA ALA A 80 16.37 -22.14 -4.25
C ALA A 80 15.45 -21.13 -4.97
N ARG A 81 15.86 -20.63 -6.13
CA ARG A 81 15.08 -19.70 -6.97
C ARG A 81 14.10 -20.41 -7.90
N THR A 82 14.29 -21.72 -8.12
CA THR A 82 13.37 -22.52 -8.95
C THR A 82 12.14 -22.96 -8.15
N SER A 83 11.09 -23.36 -8.88
CA SER A 83 9.90 -23.98 -8.28
C SER A 83 10.15 -25.48 -8.03
N PRO A 84 9.58 -26.08 -6.98
CA PRO A 84 9.56 -27.55 -6.85
C PRO A 84 9.00 -28.26 -8.07
N ALA A 85 8.04 -27.67 -8.77
CA ALA A 85 7.46 -28.22 -10.00
C ALA A 85 8.49 -28.38 -11.13
N ASP A 86 9.49 -27.50 -11.23
CA ASP A 86 10.57 -27.55 -12.22
C ASP A 86 11.42 -28.84 -12.03
N TRP A 87 11.36 -29.43 -10.83
CA TRP A 87 12.02 -30.67 -10.43
C TRP A 87 11.06 -31.86 -10.38
N LYS A 88 9.88 -31.77 -11.03
CA LYS A 88 8.83 -32.79 -11.04
C LYS A 88 8.31 -33.15 -9.65
N ILE A 89 8.40 -32.26 -8.69
CA ILE A 89 7.88 -32.45 -7.34
C ILE A 89 6.47 -31.83 -7.28
N THR A 90 5.45 -32.69 -7.17
CA THR A 90 4.03 -32.28 -7.18
C THR A 90 3.43 -32.14 -5.79
N GLY A 91 4.12 -32.64 -4.74
CA GLY A 91 3.59 -32.64 -3.37
C GLY A 91 3.56 -31.29 -2.66
N PHE A 92 4.22 -30.28 -3.22
CA PHE A 92 4.23 -28.91 -2.68
C PHE A 92 4.75 -27.93 -3.73
N SER A 93 4.31 -26.67 -3.62
CA SER A 93 4.61 -25.59 -4.58
C SER A 93 5.76 -24.68 -4.16
N THR A 94 6.29 -24.83 -2.93
CA THR A 94 7.23 -23.87 -2.35
C THR A 94 8.30 -24.56 -1.51
N TRP A 95 9.54 -24.11 -1.62
CA TRP A 95 10.64 -24.60 -0.80
C TRP A 95 10.53 -24.07 0.64
N SER A 96 10.49 -24.96 1.63
CA SER A 96 10.94 -24.63 2.98
C SER A 96 12.43 -24.95 3.09
N LEU A 97 13.12 -24.39 4.10
CA LEU A 97 14.53 -24.72 4.31
C LEU A 97 14.77 -26.22 4.48
N SER A 98 13.88 -26.96 5.15
CA SER A 98 13.98 -28.40 5.29
C SER A 98 13.80 -29.10 3.95
N LYS A 99 12.72 -28.81 3.22
CA LYS A 99 12.44 -29.41 1.90
C LYS A 99 13.55 -29.14 0.89
N LEU A 100 14.12 -27.92 0.92
CA LEU A 100 15.25 -27.57 0.08
C LEU A 100 16.51 -28.34 0.50
N ALA A 101 16.80 -28.47 1.79
CA ALA A 101 17.93 -29.28 2.27
C ALA A 101 17.82 -30.74 1.83
N ASP A 102 16.65 -31.36 2.03
CA ASP A 102 16.38 -32.74 1.61
C ASP A 102 16.56 -32.93 0.10
N HIS A 103 16.11 -31.94 -0.69
CA HIS A 103 16.26 -31.95 -2.14
C HIS A 103 17.72 -31.83 -2.58
N LEU A 104 18.50 -30.95 -1.96
CA LEU A 104 19.92 -30.76 -2.24
C LEU A 104 20.75 -32.02 -1.93
N ILE A 105 20.41 -32.72 -0.84
CA ILE A 105 21.04 -34.00 -0.48
C ILE A 105 20.69 -35.06 -1.51
N ARG A 106 19.43 -35.15 -1.92
CA ARG A 106 18.96 -36.09 -2.94
C ARG A 106 19.64 -35.89 -4.30
N LEU A 107 19.86 -34.63 -4.68
CA LEU A 107 20.59 -34.24 -5.89
C LEU A 107 22.12 -34.40 -5.74
N LYS A 108 22.61 -34.88 -4.61
CA LYS A 108 24.04 -35.00 -4.30
C LYS A 108 24.82 -33.69 -4.48
N VAL A 109 24.15 -32.52 -4.30
CA VAL A 109 24.80 -31.20 -4.29
C VAL A 109 25.64 -31.05 -3.01
N THR A 110 25.19 -31.65 -1.94
CA THR A 110 25.90 -31.73 -0.65
C THR A 110 25.54 -33.04 0.06
N ALA A 111 26.47 -33.59 0.81
CA ALA A 111 26.22 -34.79 1.59
C ALA A 111 25.30 -34.55 2.78
N ALA A 112 25.45 -33.37 3.42
CA ALA A 112 24.60 -32.92 4.53
C ALA A 112 24.62 -31.40 4.61
N ILE A 113 23.49 -30.81 5.01
CA ILE A 113 23.38 -29.37 5.26
C ILE A 113 22.32 -29.08 6.32
N CYS A 114 22.67 -28.31 7.34
CA CYS A 114 21.70 -27.88 8.32
C CYS A 114 20.97 -26.61 7.85
N ARG A 115 19.74 -26.40 8.37
CA ARG A 115 18.88 -25.27 8.00
C ARG A 115 19.53 -23.91 8.22
N GLU A 116 20.35 -23.77 9.26
CA GLU A 116 21.01 -22.48 9.55
C GLU A 116 22.17 -22.20 8.57
N THR A 117 22.96 -23.23 8.21
CA THR A 117 23.97 -23.09 7.16
C THR A 117 23.31 -22.74 5.82
N LEU A 118 22.23 -23.41 5.46
CA LEU A 118 21.45 -23.11 4.25
C LEU A 118 20.93 -21.66 4.28
N ARG A 119 20.36 -21.21 5.40
CA ARG A 119 19.93 -19.81 5.57
C ARG A 119 21.08 -18.82 5.38
N ARG A 120 22.26 -19.09 5.93
CA ARG A 120 23.43 -18.23 5.76
C ARG A 120 23.90 -18.18 4.31
N ILE A 121 23.92 -19.31 3.63
CA ILE A 121 24.27 -19.39 2.19
C ILE A 121 23.30 -18.53 1.37
N LEU A 122 21.98 -18.74 1.54
CA LEU A 122 20.96 -17.99 0.82
C LEU A 122 21.06 -16.47 1.08
N ARG A 123 21.31 -16.05 2.32
CA ARG A 123 21.51 -14.63 2.65
C ARG A 123 22.76 -14.05 1.97
N ALA A 124 23.86 -14.77 2.01
CA ALA A 124 25.10 -14.35 1.35
C ALA A 124 24.90 -14.23 -0.17
N GLY A 125 24.18 -15.17 -0.77
CA GLY A 125 23.79 -15.15 -2.18
C GLY A 125 22.64 -14.19 -2.52
N LYS A 126 22.23 -13.30 -1.58
CA LYS A 126 21.12 -12.32 -1.75
C LYS A 126 19.78 -12.96 -2.09
N VAL A 127 19.60 -14.25 -1.77
CA VAL A 127 18.33 -14.96 -1.90
C VAL A 127 17.54 -14.81 -0.60
N SER A 128 16.34 -14.28 -0.68
CA SER A 128 15.46 -14.06 0.48
C SER A 128 14.06 -14.53 0.20
N TRP A 129 13.38 -14.94 1.26
CA TRP A 129 11.95 -15.30 1.19
C TRP A 129 11.15 -14.09 0.75
N LYS A 130 10.41 -14.21 -0.35
CA LYS A 130 9.58 -13.16 -0.93
C LYS A 130 8.12 -13.63 -0.97
N THR A 131 7.22 -12.69 -0.73
CA THR A 131 5.80 -12.91 -1.00
C THR A 131 5.57 -12.77 -2.50
N THR A 132 4.93 -13.76 -3.11
CA THR A 132 4.46 -13.64 -4.49
C THR A 132 3.36 -12.57 -4.53
N THR A 133 3.51 -11.60 -5.38
CA THR A 133 2.48 -10.59 -5.65
C THR A 133 1.71 -10.99 -6.88
N THR A 134 0.38 -10.99 -6.79
CA THR A 134 -0.50 -11.16 -7.93
C THR A 134 -0.97 -9.79 -8.42
N TRP A 135 -1.14 -9.65 -9.71
CA TRP A 135 -1.72 -8.47 -10.33
C TRP A 135 -2.77 -8.90 -11.35
N LYS A 136 -3.74 -8.03 -11.61
CA LYS A 136 -4.79 -8.28 -12.59
C LYS A 136 -4.48 -7.51 -13.85
N ALA A 137 -4.34 -8.20 -14.96
CA ALA A 137 -4.29 -7.56 -16.28
C ALA A 137 -5.69 -7.15 -16.69
N SER A 138 -5.83 -5.95 -17.25
CA SER A 138 -7.10 -5.52 -17.82
C SER A 138 -7.32 -6.19 -19.18
N THR A 139 -8.58 -6.58 -19.40
CA THR A 139 -9.06 -7.05 -20.69
C THR A 139 -9.91 -5.99 -21.43
N ASP A 140 -9.93 -4.75 -20.91
CA ASP A 140 -10.70 -3.65 -21.49
C ASP A 140 -9.97 -3.11 -22.74
N PRO A 141 -10.52 -3.25 -23.94
CA PRO A 141 -9.87 -2.77 -25.16
C PRO A 141 -9.75 -1.24 -25.20
N GLU A 142 -10.61 -0.54 -24.44
CA GLU A 142 -10.60 0.92 -24.35
C GLU A 142 -9.86 1.44 -23.11
N PHE A 143 -9.03 0.59 -22.50
CA PHE A 143 -8.34 0.94 -21.24
C PHE A 143 -7.61 2.28 -21.34
N ILE A 144 -6.80 2.44 -22.37
CA ILE A 144 -5.96 3.64 -22.57
C ILE A 144 -6.83 4.88 -22.81
N ALA A 145 -7.85 4.76 -23.66
CA ALA A 145 -8.76 5.87 -23.96
C ALA A 145 -9.50 6.35 -22.70
N LYS A 146 -10.06 5.42 -21.92
CA LYS A 146 -10.74 5.73 -20.65
C LYS A 146 -9.79 6.30 -19.61
N MET A 147 -8.57 5.75 -19.50
CA MET A 147 -7.54 6.25 -18.60
C MET A 147 -7.18 7.70 -18.94
N HIS A 148 -6.91 8.02 -20.22
CA HIS A 148 -6.59 9.38 -20.64
C HIS A 148 -7.76 10.35 -20.42
N CYS A 149 -9.01 9.91 -20.65
CA CYS A 149 -10.18 10.71 -20.35
C CYS A 149 -10.25 11.11 -18.87
N VAL A 150 -10.04 10.15 -17.96
CA VAL A 150 -10.03 10.41 -16.51
C VAL A 150 -8.86 11.32 -16.11
N LEU A 151 -7.66 11.07 -16.65
CA LEU A 151 -6.49 11.90 -16.36
C LEU A 151 -6.69 13.34 -16.87
N ALA A 152 -7.30 13.53 -18.03
CA ALA A 152 -7.62 14.86 -18.55
C ALA A 152 -8.57 15.64 -17.63
N LEU A 153 -9.60 14.98 -17.07
CA LEU A 153 -10.50 15.57 -16.09
C LEU A 153 -9.77 15.99 -14.80
N TYR A 154 -8.75 15.23 -14.39
CA TYR A 154 -7.98 15.54 -13.18
C TYR A 154 -6.97 16.67 -13.41
N ASP A 155 -6.38 16.76 -14.61
CA ASP A 155 -5.37 17.75 -14.95
C ASP A 155 -6.00 19.11 -15.27
N THR A 156 -7.14 19.10 -15.93
CA THR A 156 -7.86 20.29 -16.36
C THR A 156 -9.35 20.11 -16.06
N PRO A 157 -9.75 20.36 -14.80
CA PRO A 157 -11.16 20.29 -14.44
C PRO A 157 -12.01 21.19 -15.34
N PRO A 158 -13.15 20.71 -15.86
CA PRO A 158 -14.02 21.48 -16.72
C PRO A 158 -14.53 22.75 -16.06
N ALA A 159 -14.54 23.86 -16.79
CA ALA A 159 -14.97 25.15 -16.26
C ALA A 159 -16.50 25.22 -15.98
N ASP A 160 -17.28 24.37 -16.65
CA ASP A 160 -18.74 24.26 -16.54
C ASP A 160 -19.23 23.39 -15.39
N GLY A 161 -18.30 22.72 -14.68
CA GLY A 161 -18.73 21.73 -13.70
C GLY A 161 -17.69 21.30 -12.66
N ARG A 162 -17.97 20.19 -12.02
CA ARG A 162 -17.18 19.59 -10.96
C ARG A 162 -16.81 18.15 -11.25
N VAL A 163 -15.59 17.78 -10.89
CA VAL A 163 -15.12 16.39 -10.96
C VAL A 163 -15.26 15.74 -9.59
N ILE A 164 -16.07 14.68 -9.52
CA ILE A 164 -16.41 13.97 -8.30
C ILE A 164 -16.05 12.49 -8.47
N CYS A 165 -15.12 12.00 -7.67
CA CYS A 165 -14.77 10.58 -7.63
C CYS A 165 -15.69 9.85 -6.65
N VAL A 166 -16.34 8.77 -7.08
CA VAL A 166 -17.30 8.01 -6.27
C VAL A 166 -16.84 6.57 -6.11
N ASP A 167 -17.03 6.00 -4.92
CA ASP A 167 -16.74 4.60 -4.63
C ASP A 167 -17.54 4.09 -3.43
N GLU A 168 -17.64 2.76 -3.27
CA GLU A 168 -18.23 2.09 -2.11
C GLU A 168 -17.17 1.65 -1.12
N PHE A 169 -17.21 2.23 0.05
CA PHE A 169 -16.35 1.84 1.14
C PHE A 169 -17.06 0.92 2.13
N GLY A 170 -16.60 -0.32 2.23
CA GLY A 170 -17.19 -1.32 3.13
C GLY A 170 -16.57 -2.70 2.93
N PRO A 171 -17.14 -3.74 3.56
CA PRO A 171 -18.23 -3.69 4.55
C PRO A 171 -17.83 -3.03 5.88
N LEU A 172 -18.71 -2.19 6.42
CA LEU A 172 -18.61 -1.62 7.75
C LEU A 172 -19.30 -2.57 8.73
N ASN A 173 -18.53 -3.37 9.43
CA ASN A 173 -18.98 -4.23 10.52
C ASN A 173 -18.45 -3.72 11.86
N LEU A 174 -19.00 -4.23 12.97
CA LEU A 174 -18.60 -3.85 14.32
C LEU A 174 -17.47 -4.72 14.90
N MET A 175 -16.79 -5.50 14.06
CA MET A 175 -15.64 -6.28 14.48
C MET A 175 -14.42 -5.37 14.66
N PRO A 176 -13.71 -5.44 15.80
CA PRO A 176 -12.50 -4.67 16.00
C PRO A 176 -11.45 -4.96 14.93
N ARG A 177 -10.85 -3.93 14.42
CA ARG A 177 -9.81 -4.01 13.37
C ARG A 177 -8.44 -3.81 13.98
N LYS A 178 -7.46 -4.55 13.48
CA LYS A 178 -6.06 -4.31 13.84
C LYS A 178 -5.67 -2.89 13.45
N GLY A 179 -4.98 -2.20 14.36
CA GLY A 179 -4.48 -0.86 14.14
C GLY A 179 -3.02 -0.72 14.58
N LYS A 180 -2.49 0.48 14.43
CA LYS A 180 -1.17 0.86 14.93
C LYS A 180 -1.35 2.09 15.81
N ALA A 181 -0.74 2.08 17.00
CA ALA A 181 -0.72 3.19 17.93
C ALA A 181 0.60 3.19 18.69
N TRP A 182 0.97 4.34 19.24
CA TRP A 182 2.06 4.43 20.20
C TRP A 182 1.65 3.75 21.50
N GLY A 183 2.58 3.00 22.07
CA GLY A 183 2.37 2.29 23.32
C GLY A 183 3.66 1.88 23.99
N PRO A 184 3.62 1.44 25.25
CA PRO A 184 4.79 0.96 25.96
C PRO A 184 5.47 -0.21 25.23
N VAL A 185 6.79 -0.27 25.32
CA VAL A 185 7.58 -1.36 24.73
C VAL A 185 7.08 -2.71 25.27
N ARG A 186 6.86 -3.68 24.39
CA ARG A 186 6.41 -5.05 24.73
C ARG A 186 4.99 -5.14 25.34
N ARG A 187 4.22 -4.05 25.38
CA ARG A 187 2.83 -4.05 25.88
C ARG A 187 1.87 -3.52 24.80
N PRO A 188 1.59 -4.27 23.72
CA PRO A 188 0.66 -3.83 22.71
C PRO A 188 -0.77 -3.79 23.26
N ARG A 189 -1.54 -2.78 22.87
CA ARG A 189 -2.99 -2.76 23.12
C ARG A 189 -3.64 -3.98 22.48
N ARG A 190 -4.47 -4.68 23.24
CA ARG A 190 -5.21 -5.84 22.77
C ARG A 190 -6.69 -5.47 22.62
N LEU A 191 -7.27 -5.84 21.51
CA LEU A 191 -8.69 -5.74 21.24
C LEU A 191 -9.28 -7.15 21.15
N ARG A 192 -10.56 -7.30 21.46
CA ARG A 192 -11.26 -8.57 21.29
C ARG A 192 -11.19 -9.00 19.82
N ALA A 193 -10.95 -10.27 19.57
CA ALA A 193 -10.95 -10.84 18.21
C ALA A 193 -12.27 -11.60 17.91
N THR A 194 -13.21 -11.59 18.85
CA THR A 194 -14.47 -12.33 18.72
C THR A 194 -15.31 -11.70 17.61
N TYR A 195 -15.59 -12.49 16.60
CA TYR A 195 -16.50 -12.11 15.53
C TYR A 195 -17.93 -12.18 16.04
N ASN A 196 -18.64 -11.07 15.98
CA ASN A 196 -20.08 -11.06 16.14
C ASN A 196 -20.73 -10.35 14.94
N ARG A 197 -21.94 -10.79 14.60
CA ARG A 197 -22.74 -10.20 13.51
C ARG A 197 -23.83 -9.26 14.03
N TYR A 198 -23.77 -8.89 15.30
CA TYR A 198 -24.73 -7.98 15.89
C TYR A 198 -24.76 -6.64 15.13
N GLY A 199 -25.95 -6.15 14.84
CA GLY A 199 -26.14 -4.91 14.08
C GLY A 199 -25.98 -5.06 12.57
N GLY A 200 -25.58 -6.25 12.06
CA GLY A 200 -25.35 -6.48 10.63
C GLY A 200 -24.18 -5.70 10.05
N VAL A 201 -24.27 -5.36 8.78
CA VAL A 201 -23.23 -4.67 8.01
C VAL A 201 -23.81 -3.41 7.39
N ARG A 202 -23.02 -2.34 7.35
CA ARG A 202 -23.35 -1.11 6.62
C ARG A 202 -22.38 -0.93 5.45
N GLN A 203 -22.79 -0.15 4.48
CA GLN A 203 -21.99 0.26 3.31
C GLN A 203 -21.94 1.78 3.29
N MET A 204 -20.78 2.35 3.06
CA MET A 204 -20.63 3.77 2.86
C MET A 204 -20.46 4.01 1.35
N LEU A 205 -21.36 4.80 0.78
CA LEU A 205 -21.17 5.36 -0.55
C LEU A 205 -20.51 6.71 -0.36
N ALA A 206 -19.33 6.86 -0.91
CA ALA A 206 -18.48 8.02 -0.73
C ALA A 206 -18.31 8.78 -2.05
N ALA A 207 -18.21 10.09 -1.96
CA ALA A 207 -17.99 10.99 -3.08
C ALA A 207 -16.93 12.03 -2.69
N LEU A 208 -15.82 12.06 -3.41
CA LEU A 208 -14.76 13.02 -3.28
C LEU A 208 -14.90 14.08 -4.37
N ASP A 209 -15.36 15.27 -4.01
CA ASP A 209 -15.21 16.44 -4.87
C ASP A 209 -13.75 16.91 -4.81
N LEU A 210 -13.09 16.96 -5.96
CA LEU A 210 -11.67 17.29 -6.04
C LEU A 210 -11.37 18.72 -5.57
N ALA A 211 -12.36 19.60 -5.60
CA ALA A 211 -12.19 21.00 -5.19
C ALA A 211 -12.43 21.22 -3.69
N THR A 212 -13.39 20.50 -3.06
CA THR A 212 -13.87 20.90 -1.73
C THR A 212 -13.80 19.80 -0.66
N GLY A 213 -13.86 18.52 -1.03
CA GLY A 213 -13.71 17.49 -0.01
C GLY A 213 -14.55 16.25 -0.16
N LEU A 214 -14.64 15.49 0.95
CA LEU A 214 -15.27 14.18 1.00
C LEU A 214 -16.70 14.28 1.53
N TYR A 215 -17.63 13.68 0.80
CA TYR A 215 -19.04 13.52 1.14
C TYR A 215 -19.38 12.05 1.19
N TYR A 216 -20.41 11.68 1.94
CA TYR A 216 -20.78 10.28 2.03
C TYR A 216 -22.22 10.05 2.48
N ARG A 217 -22.71 8.82 2.25
CA ARG A 217 -23.91 8.28 2.82
C ARG A 217 -23.67 6.86 3.30
N ILE A 218 -24.16 6.52 4.49
CA ILE A 218 -24.09 5.17 5.04
C ILE A 218 -25.45 4.52 4.86
N ARG A 219 -25.47 3.34 4.24
CA ARG A 219 -26.67 2.58 3.90
C ARG A 219 -26.50 1.11 4.29
N PRO A 220 -27.60 0.36 4.56
CA PRO A 220 -27.53 -1.07 4.80
C PRO A 220 -27.16 -1.88 3.55
N ARG A 221 -27.36 -1.33 2.39
CA ARG A 221 -27.11 -1.99 1.09
C ARG A 221 -26.46 -1.02 0.12
N LYS A 222 -25.82 -1.56 -0.96
CA LYS A 222 -25.19 -0.80 -2.03
C LYS A 222 -25.79 -1.19 -3.40
N ARG A 223 -27.07 -0.95 -3.58
CA ARG A 223 -27.78 -1.22 -4.82
C ARG A 223 -27.92 0.07 -5.63
N TRP A 224 -28.45 -0.03 -6.83
CA TRP A 224 -28.68 1.13 -7.70
C TRP A 224 -29.55 2.23 -7.05
N ARG A 225 -30.48 1.86 -6.15
CA ARG A 225 -31.33 2.84 -5.44
C ARG A 225 -30.51 3.69 -4.48
N GLU A 226 -29.69 3.06 -3.69
CA GLU A 226 -28.81 3.76 -2.73
C GLU A 226 -27.78 4.63 -3.46
N PHE A 227 -27.30 4.17 -4.62
CA PHE A 227 -26.40 4.97 -5.47
C PHE A 227 -27.15 6.16 -6.10
N LEU A 228 -28.35 5.96 -6.60
CA LEU A 228 -29.19 7.05 -7.12
C LEU A 228 -29.51 8.10 -6.05
N ASP A 229 -29.76 7.68 -4.80
CA ASP A 229 -29.92 8.59 -3.67
C ASP A 229 -28.66 9.43 -3.39
N LEU A 230 -27.46 8.84 -3.59
CA LEU A 230 -26.22 9.60 -3.51
C LEU A 230 -26.15 10.65 -4.62
N LEU A 231 -26.42 10.27 -5.88
CA LEU A 231 -26.40 11.20 -7.02
C LEU A 231 -27.39 12.36 -6.83
N LYS A 232 -28.59 12.06 -6.36
CA LYS A 232 -29.59 13.10 -6.02
C LYS A 232 -29.09 14.08 -4.97
N ALA A 233 -28.41 13.57 -3.96
CA ALA A 233 -27.82 14.42 -2.91
C ALA A 233 -26.67 15.29 -3.44
N LEU A 234 -25.84 14.76 -4.34
CA LEU A 234 -24.77 15.51 -4.99
C LEU A 234 -25.36 16.61 -5.90
N ARG A 235 -26.39 16.27 -6.68
CA ARG A 235 -27.10 17.23 -7.54
C ARG A 235 -27.70 18.38 -6.73
N ALA A 236 -28.37 18.06 -5.62
CA ALA A 236 -28.97 19.05 -4.73
C ALA A 236 -27.91 19.96 -4.07
N ARG A 237 -26.69 19.49 -3.88
CA ARG A 237 -25.61 20.26 -3.30
C ARG A 237 -25.01 21.30 -4.26
N TRP A 238 -24.94 20.98 -5.54
CA TRP A 238 -24.38 21.87 -6.58
C TRP A 238 -25.40 22.11 -7.71
N PRO A 239 -26.47 22.84 -7.45
CA PRO A 239 -27.45 23.13 -8.48
C PRO A 239 -26.81 23.95 -9.61
N GLY A 240 -27.20 23.65 -10.85
CA GLY A 240 -26.76 24.40 -12.02
C GLY A 240 -25.32 24.16 -12.49
N GLN A 241 -24.54 23.32 -11.80
CA GLN A 241 -23.19 22.94 -12.26
C GLN A 241 -23.23 21.53 -12.86
N LYS A 242 -22.58 21.29 -13.96
CA LYS A 242 -22.44 19.93 -14.50
C LYS A 242 -21.57 19.09 -13.55
N LEU A 243 -21.95 17.82 -13.33
CA LEU A 243 -21.21 16.91 -12.47
C LEU A 243 -20.56 15.80 -13.30
N TYR A 244 -19.25 15.74 -13.30
CA TYR A 244 -18.47 14.65 -13.91
C TYR A 244 -18.15 13.63 -12.81
N VAL A 245 -18.90 12.52 -12.82
CA VAL A 245 -18.81 11.50 -11.77
C VAL A 245 -17.93 10.36 -12.24
N VAL A 246 -16.71 10.29 -11.71
CA VAL A 246 -15.73 9.21 -11.96
C VAL A 246 -16.06 8.05 -11.06
N LEU A 247 -16.26 6.86 -11.61
CA LEU A 247 -16.73 5.69 -10.90
C LEU A 247 -16.27 4.39 -11.57
N ASP A 248 -16.29 3.30 -10.82
CA ASP A 248 -15.95 1.98 -11.31
C ASP A 248 -17.08 1.32 -12.13
N ASN A 249 -16.80 0.12 -12.65
CA ASN A 249 -17.73 -0.65 -13.46
C ASN A 249 -18.73 -1.49 -12.64
N PHE A 250 -19.01 -1.15 -11.37
CA PHE A 250 -19.94 -1.89 -10.54
C PHE A 250 -21.36 -1.89 -11.15
N SER A 251 -22.02 -3.05 -11.17
CA SER A 251 -23.27 -3.22 -11.90
C SER A 251 -24.41 -2.25 -11.49
N PRO A 252 -24.59 -1.86 -10.22
CA PRO A 252 -25.56 -0.85 -9.83
C PRO A 252 -25.37 0.51 -10.51
N HIS A 253 -24.15 0.90 -10.84
CA HIS A 253 -23.84 2.16 -11.52
C HIS A 253 -24.35 2.17 -12.96
N LYS A 254 -24.41 0.99 -13.60
CA LYS A 254 -24.86 0.82 -14.99
C LYS A 254 -26.36 0.62 -15.14
N HIS A 255 -27.12 0.64 -14.03
CA HIS A 255 -28.56 0.42 -14.05
C HIS A 255 -29.27 1.49 -14.89
N ALA A 256 -30.24 1.09 -15.75
CA ALA A 256 -30.89 1.99 -16.68
C ALA A 256 -31.49 3.25 -16.00
N LYS A 257 -32.18 3.08 -14.87
CA LYS A 257 -32.76 4.22 -14.11
C LYS A 257 -31.71 5.19 -13.59
N VAL A 258 -30.51 4.72 -13.27
CA VAL A 258 -29.39 5.59 -12.85
C VAL A 258 -28.90 6.39 -14.04
N ARG A 259 -28.67 5.74 -15.16
CA ARG A 259 -28.17 6.38 -16.39
C ARG A 259 -29.13 7.41 -16.93
N THR A 260 -30.42 7.06 -17.04
CA THR A 260 -31.47 8.00 -17.49
C THR A 260 -31.51 9.20 -16.55
N TRP A 261 -31.64 8.96 -15.24
CA TRP A 261 -31.75 10.06 -14.30
C TRP A 261 -30.48 10.96 -14.30
N ALA A 262 -29.30 10.39 -14.44
CA ALA A 262 -28.04 11.14 -14.52
C ALA A 262 -28.02 12.06 -15.76
N ALA A 263 -28.42 11.53 -16.93
CA ALA A 263 -28.53 12.32 -18.17
C ALA A 263 -29.51 13.46 -18.05
N ASP A 264 -30.69 13.20 -17.46
CA ASP A 264 -31.76 14.20 -17.25
C ASP A 264 -31.38 15.29 -16.26
N ASN A 265 -30.34 15.08 -15.45
CA ASN A 265 -29.91 15.99 -14.37
C ASN A 265 -28.48 16.53 -14.53
N ASP A 266 -27.98 16.57 -15.76
CA ASP A 266 -26.65 17.12 -16.09
C ASP A 266 -25.51 16.46 -15.29
N ILE A 267 -25.56 15.13 -15.21
CA ILE A 267 -24.52 14.31 -14.59
C ILE A 267 -23.91 13.38 -15.63
N GLU A 268 -22.64 13.54 -15.90
CA GLU A 268 -21.87 12.69 -16.78
C GLU A 268 -21.19 11.57 -15.96
N LEU A 269 -21.56 10.31 -16.25
CA LEU A 269 -20.98 9.13 -15.61
C LEU A 269 -19.71 8.71 -16.36
N VAL A 270 -18.55 8.97 -15.79
CA VAL A 270 -17.24 8.66 -16.35
C VAL A 270 -16.75 7.35 -15.79
N PHE A 271 -16.91 6.26 -16.56
CA PHE A 271 -16.52 4.93 -16.10
C PHE A 271 -15.02 4.70 -16.23
N LEU A 272 -14.41 4.21 -15.16
CA LEU A 272 -13.03 3.76 -15.13
C LEU A 272 -12.83 2.52 -16.03
N PRO A 273 -11.64 2.31 -16.59
CA PRO A 273 -11.36 1.06 -17.29
C PRO A 273 -11.44 -0.13 -16.33
N THR A 274 -11.78 -1.30 -16.86
CA THR A 274 -11.84 -2.53 -16.06
C THR A 274 -10.48 -2.83 -15.43
N TYR A 275 -10.46 -3.15 -14.14
CA TYR A 275 -9.25 -3.31 -13.30
C TYR A 275 -8.39 -2.04 -13.18
N GLY A 276 -8.95 -0.87 -13.47
CA GLY A 276 -8.30 0.43 -13.33
C GLY A 276 -8.75 1.22 -12.11
N SER A 277 -9.22 0.57 -11.03
CA SER A 277 -9.74 1.22 -9.82
C SER A 277 -8.72 2.16 -9.16
N TRP A 278 -7.43 1.86 -9.27
CA TRP A 278 -6.34 2.70 -8.80
C TRP A 278 -6.28 4.11 -9.44
N LEU A 279 -6.99 4.33 -10.55
CA LEU A 279 -7.23 5.65 -11.13
C LEU A 279 -8.28 6.46 -10.34
N ASN A 280 -9.07 5.80 -9.48
CA ASN A 280 -10.07 6.50 -8.69
C ASN A 280 -9.41 7.19 -7.50
N TRP A 281 -9.37 8.51 -7.52
CA TRP A 281 -8.67 9.27 -6.46
C TRP A 281 -9.24 9.06 -5.06
N ILE A 282 -10.52 8.70 -4.97
CA ILE A 282 -11.19 8.45 -3.68
C ILE A 282 -10.64 7.22 -2.94
N GLU A 283 -9.98 6.27 -3.62
CA GLU A 283 -9.40 5.10 -2.96
C GLU A 283 -8.38 5.50 -1.87
N ALA A 284 -7.59 6.54 -2.11
CA ALA A 284 -6.64 7.07 -1.14
C ALA A 284 -7.35 7.61 0.11
N GLU A 285 -8.48 8.29 -0.07
CA GLU A 285 -9.29 8.83 1.03
C GLU A 285 -9.98 7.71 1.83
N CYS A 286 -10.48 6.70 1.15
CA CYS A 286 -11.03 5.49 1.78
C CYS A 286 -9.98 4.74 2.59
N ALA A 287 -8.77 4.64 2.08
CA ALA A 287 -7.64 4.03 2.79
C ALA A 287 -7.25 4.86 4.03
N ALA A 288 -7.22 6.18 3.93
CA ALA A 288 -6.94 7.10 5.03
C ALA A 288 -8.04 7.03 6.12
N LEU A 289 -9.31 7.05 5.73
CA LEU A 289 -10.45 6.86 6.64
C LEU A 289 -10.33 5.54 7.40
N ARG A 290 -10.03 4.44 6.71
CA ARG A 290 -9.82 3.14 7.35
C ARG A 290 -8.69 3.17 8.36
N TYR A 291 -7.58 3.78 7.98
CA TYR A 291 -6.37 3.82 8.81
C TYR A 291 -6.55 4.68 10.06
N PHE A 292 -7.13 5.86 9.93
CA PHE A 292 -7.17 6.86 11.00
C PHE A 292 -8.44 6.80 11.86
N ALA A 293 -9.58 6.36 11.31
CA ALA A 293 -10.85 6.36 12.02
C ALA A 293 -11.36 4.98 12.43
N LEU A 294 -10.97 3.91 11.74
CA LEU A 294 -11.54 2.58 11.96
C LEU A 294 -10.53 1.55 12.48
N ASN A 295 -9.25 1.66 12.11
CA ASN A 295 -8.25 0.72 12.58
C ASN A 295 -7.88 1.02 14.04
N GLY A 296 -7.79 -0.04 14.86
CA GLY A 296 -7.47 0.10 16.28
C GLY A 296 -8.66 0.51 17.15
N THR A 297 -9.88 0.51 16.59
CA THR A 297 -11.13 0.83 17.31
C THR A 297 -11.97 -0.42 17.58
N ASP A 298 -12.85 -0.32 18.57
CA ASP A 298 -13.83 -1.34 18.96
C ASP A 298 -15.16 -0.63 19.22
N HIS A 299 -15.92 -0.33 18.17
CA HIS A 299 -17.20 0.34 18.27
C HIS A 299 -18.30 -0.62 18.77
N ARG A 300 -19.12 -0.15 19.69
CA ARG A 300 -20.22 -0.92 20.29
C ARG A 300 -21.46 -0.94 19.40
N SER A 301 -21.64 0.08 18.58
CA SER A 301 -22.78 0.23 17.68
C SER A 301 -22.39 0.88 16.35
N HIS A 302 -23.26 0.76 15.34
CA HIS A 302 -23.09 1.49 14.10
C HIS A 302 -23.20 3.00 14.28
N ASP A 303 -23.94 3.48 15.27
CA ASP A 303 -24.06 4.92 15.53
C ASP A 303 -22.74 5.47 16.08
N GLU A 304 -22.07 4.76 16.98
CA GLU A 304 -20.73 5.11 17.45
C GLU A 304 -19.73 5.09 16.29
N GLN A 305 -19.76 4.07 15.44
CA GLN A 305 -18.92 3.98 14.26
C GLN A 305 -19.19 5.13 13.27
N ASN A 306 -20.46 5.44 13.01
CA ASN A 306 -20.87 6.54 12.15
C ASN A 306 -20.44 7.90 12.71
N ALA A 307 -20.52 8.09 14.03
CA ALA A 307 -20.05 9.29 14.70
C ALA A 307 -18.53 9.48 14.52
N ALA A 308 -17.74 8.39 14.64
CA ALA A 308 -16.31 8.42 14.40
C ALA A 308 -15.98 8.75 12.93
N ILE A 309 -16.68 8.15 11.97
CA ILE A 309 -16.54 8.45 10.55
C ILE A 309 -16.87 9.93 10.29
N ALA A 310 -17.99 10.43 10.85
CA ALA A 310 -18.42 11.81 10.70
C ALA A 310 -17.39 12.80 11.28
N ALA A 311 -16.84 12.50 12.45
CA ALA A 311 -15.81 13.31 13.07
C ALA A 311 -14.54 13.38 12.21
N TYR A 312 -14.09 12.24 11.69
CA TYR A 312 -12.94 12.18 10.79
C TYR A 312 -13.19 12.97 9.49
N VAL A 313 -14.34 12.80 8.85
CA VAL A 313 -14.65 13.50 7.59
C VAL A 313 -14.73 15.00 7.82
N ARG A 314 -15.34 15.48 8.91
CA ARG A 314 -15.34 16.91 9.26
C ARG A 314 -13.92 17.42 9.45
N TRP A 315 -13.12 16.73 10.27
CA TRP A 315 -11.72 17.12 10.52
C TRP A 315 -10.89 17.16 9.23
N ARG A 316 -11.08 16.18 8.36
CA ARG A 316 -10.41 16.11 7.05
C ARG A 316 -10.84 17.28 6.15
N ASN A 317 -12.14 17.57 6.06
CA ASN A 317 -12.67 18.59 5.16
C ASN A 317 -12.30 20.00 5.59
N THR A 318 -12.12 20.28 6.89
CA THR A 318 -11.59 21.58 7.35
C THR A 318 -10.13 21.83 6.92
N ARG A 319 -9.43 20.81 6.44
CA ARG A 319 -8.05 20.85 5.97
C ARG A 319 -7.93 20.43 4.52
N ALA A 320 -9.06 20.38 3.82
CA ALA A 320 -9.07 19.98 2.43
C ALA A 320 -8.49 21.09 1.56
N GLU A 321 -7.57 20.70 0.70
CA GLU A 321 -7.07 21.52 -0.40
C GLU A 321 -7.56 20.93 -1.72
N PRO A 322 -7.74 21.74 -2.77
CA PRO A 322 -8.06 21.24 -4.09
C PRO A 322 -7.05 20.17 -4.54
N LYS A 323 -7.57 19.06 -5.05
CA LYS A 323 -6.75 17.95 -5.55
C LYS A 323 -6.22 18.29 -6.95
N THR A 324 -4.92 18.37 -7.06
CA THR A 324 -4.20 18.63 -8.31
C THR A 324 -3.06 17.63 -8.49
N ASN A 325 -2.56 17.50 -9.72
CA ASN A 325 -1.39 16.68 -10.00
C ASN A 325 -1.55 15.20 -9.62
N PHE A 326 -2.60 14.56 -10.12
CA PHE A 326 -2.76 13.12 -9.97
C PHE A 326 -1.59 12.38 -10.62
N ALA A 327 -0.76 11.75 -9.79
CA ALA A 327 0.36 10.92 -10.23
C ALA A 327 1.22 11.58 -11.35
N PRO A 328 1.80 12.78 -11.14
CA PRO A 328 2.44 13.56 -12.20
C PRO A 328 3.67 12.85 -12.80
N ASP A 329 4.40 12.12 -11.98
CA ASP A 329 5.60 11.37 -12.39
C ASP A 329 5.29 9.91 -12.79
N SER A 330 4.04 9.55 -13.04
CA SER A 330 3.63 8.18 -13.34
C SER A 330 3.94 7.77 -14.78
N PRO A 331 4.46 6.56 -15.01
CA PRO A 331 4.55 5.99 -16.37
C PRO A 331 3.20 5.93 -17.09
N ILE A 332 2.09 5.86 -16.35
CA ILE A 332 0.74 5.83 -16.93
C ILE A 332 0.47 7.04 -17.83
N ARG A 333 1.14 8.15 -17.57
CA ARG A 333 1.02 9.38 -18.35
C ARG A 333 1.55 9.25 -19.79
N SER A 334 2.43 8.29 -20.03
CA SER A 334 3.03 8.01 -21.33
C SER A 334 2.56 6.70 -21.95
N TRP A 335 1.63 5.99 -21.30
CA TRP A 335 1.13 4.75 -21.87
C TRP A 335 0.30 5.01 -23.13
N THR A 336 0.72 4.40 -24.23
CA THR A 336 -0.03 4.31 -25.50
C THR A 336 -0.78 2.99 -25.60
N ASP A 337 -0.21 1.95 -24.96
CA ASP A 337 -0.78 0.61 -24.87
C ASP A 337 -0.80 0.12 -23.42
N TYR A 338 -1.75 -0.75 -23.10
CA TYR A 338 -1.78 -1.37 -21.78
C TYR A 338 -0.63 -2.39 -21.66
N PRO A 339 0.27 -2.24 -20.68
CA PRO A 339 1.39 -3.17 -20.55
C PRO A 339 0.88 -4.57 -20.18
N ALA A 340 0.94 -5.50 -21.12
CA ALA A 340 0.53 -6.89 -20.94
C ALA A 340 1.36 -7.63 -19.87
N LYS A 341 2.55 -7.09 -19.55
CA LYS A 341 3.45 -7.59 -18.51
C LYS A 341 4.00 -6.40 -17.74
N ALA A 342 3.45 -6.11 -16.57
CA ALA A 342 4.20 -5.39 -15.56
C ALA A 342 5.17 -6.36 -14.91
N ALA A 343 6.42 -6.28 -15.27
CA ALA A 343 7.50 -7.11 -14.73
C ALA A 343 7.74 -6.83 -13.24
#